data_91b68d8fcc8a4050044891a7b437e8ca
#
_entry.id   91b68d8fcc8a4050044891a7b437e8ca
#
_cell.length_a   1.000
_cell.length_b   1.000
_cell.length_c   1.000
_cell.angle_alpha   90.00
_cell.angle_beta   90.00
_cell.angle_gamma   90.00
#
_symmetry.space_group_name_H-M   'P 1'
#
loop_
_entity.id
_entity.type
_entity.pdbx_description
1 polymer ?
#
loop_
_entity_poly.entity_id
_entity_poly.type
_entity_poly.pdbx_seq_one_letter_code
_entity_poly.pdbx_strand_id
1 'polypeptide(L)'
;MIPASVFKGRNVALFGLGGSGIATARALVAGGAVVTAFDDNPESVARAAGEGVPTGDLRGIDWSAQDAFVLSPGVPLTHPRPHWSVELAQAAGVEIIGDVELFARERQAHAPDAPLVAITGTNGKSTTTALIAHILADAGRDTQMGGNIGRAVMTLDAPQPERHYVVECSSYQIDLAPTLDPSVGILLNLSPDHLDRHGSFENYAAIKERLVAKSGLAIVGVDDPDCRHIADRLAEAGRRVERISSTSRLDDGFYLDGLALMRAVNGVAEQLATLEGIGSLRGAHNAQNALAALAACLECGLSLEEIQAGFNSFPGLAHRMEQVARKGRVLFVNDSKATNADAAERALSSFERIYWIAGGLPKDGGIETLKSLFPRVAKAYLVGEAAPAFAATIGEATAFEISGTIDKAVDHAARDAAGDPAPEAVVLLSPACASFDQFRNFEVRGDAFREAVRSLAGAEMMGSK
;
A
#
# COMPACT_ATOMS: atom_id res chain seq x y z
N MET A 1 -1.51 -14.94 15.41
CA MET A 1 -0.47 -15.58 14.56
C MET A 1 -1.03 -16.88 14.00
N ILE A 2 -0.86 -17.09 12.70
CA ILE A 2 -1.29 -18.30 11.97
C ILE A 2 -0.18 -19.34 12.08
N PRO A 3 -0.37 -20.49 12.75
CA PRO A 3 0.61 -21.59 12.70
C PRO A 3 0.65 -22.19 11.30
N ALA A 4 1.84 -22.29 10.70
CA ALA A 4 2.00 -22.86 9.35
C ALA A 4 2.01 -24.41 9.41
N SER A 5 0.84 -24.99 9.67
CA SER A 5 0.66 -26.43 9.93
C SER A 5 0.79 -27.31 8.68
N VAL A 6 0.65 -26.74 7.47
CA VAL A 6 0.84 -27.45 6.19
C VAL A 6 2.26 -27.99 6.02
N PHE A 7 3.22 -27.49 6.80
CA PHE A 7 4.60 -27.98 6.84
C PHE A 7 4.95 -28.76 8.12
N LYS A 8 3.95 -29.24 8.87
CA LYS A 8 4.21 -30.02 10.08
C LYS A 8 5.09 -31.23 9.83
N GLY A 9 6.21 -31.33 10.57
CA GLY A 9 7.20 -32.40 10.45
C GLY A 9 8.09 -32.32 9.22
N ARG A 10 7.98 -31.29 8.39
CA ARG A 10 8.77 -31.07 7.18
C ARG A 10 9.96 -30.13 7.45
N ASN A 11 11.03 -30.33 6.71
CA ASN A 11 12.20 -29.46 6.76
C ASN A 11 12.00 -28.24 5.89
N VAL A 12 12.13 -27.06 6.48
CA VAL A 12 11.93 -25.77 5.79
C VAL A 12 13.12 -24.85 6.02
N ALA A 13 13.82 -24.52 4.94
CA ALA A 13 14.80 -23.45 4.94
C ALA A 13 14.09 -22.10 4.81
N LEU A 14 14.56 -21.07 5.54
CA LEU A 14 14.03 -19.71 5.45
C LEU A 14 15.17 -18.70 5.34
N PHE A 15 15.10 -17.80 4.37
CA PHE A 15 16.05 -16.70 4.23
C PHE A 15 15.39 -15.34 4.28
N GLY A 16 16.00 -14.45 5.06
CA GLY A 16 15.58 -13.05 5.30
C GLY A 16 14.83 -12.91 6.63
N LEU A 17 15.54 -12.38 7.63
CA LEU A 17 15.08 -12.23 9.02
C LEU A 17 14.74 -10.76 9.35
N GLY A 18 14.10 -10.07 8.39
CA GLY A 18 13.36 -8.83 8.65
C GLY A 18 12.10 -9.11 9.49
N GLY A 19 11.27 -8.07 9.70
CA GLY A 19 10.08 -8.20 10.55
C GLY A 19 9.10 -9.28 10.10
N SER A 20 8.78 -9.36 8.80
CA SER A 20 7.91 -10.40 8.22
C SER A 20 8.59 -11.78 8.25
N GLY A 21 9.90 -11.86 7.99
CA GLY A 21 10.63 -13.12 7.99
C GLY A 21 10.68 -13.79 9.36
N ILE A 22 10.95 -13.03 10.44
CA ILE A 22 10.91 -13.55 11.81
C ILE A 22 9.48 -14.03 12.15
N ALA A 23 8.47 -13.27 11.79
CA ALA A 23 7.08 -13.66 12.01
C ALA A 23 6.72 -14.96 11.29
N THR A 24 7.19 -15.10 10.05
CA THR A 24 7.00 -16.32 9.23
C THR A 24 7.75 -17.53 9.81
N ALA A 25 9.00 -17.34 10.24
CA ALA A 25 9.76 -18.40 10.89
C ALA A 25 9.07 -18.90 12.18
N ARG A 26 8.56 -17.99 13.00
CA ARG A 26 7.79 -18.33 14.21
C ARG A 26 6.49 -19.06 13.88
N ALA A 27 5.80 -18.68 12.81
CA ALA A 27 4.60 -19.36 12.35
C ALA A 27 4.88 -20.80 11.90
N LEU A 28 6.00 -21.02 11.19
CA LEU A 28 6.47 -22.35 10.79
C LEU A 28 6.80 -23.22 12.01
N VAL A 29 7.57 -22.69 12.96
CA VAL A 29 7.90 -23.39 14.21
C VAL A 29 6.64 -23.75 15.00
N ALA A 30 5.71 -22.79 15.14
CA ALA A 30 4.42 -23.01 15.83
C ALA A 30 3.54 -24.03 15.10
N GLY A 31 3.64 -24.13 13.77
CA GLY A 31 3.00 -25.14 12.93
C GLY A 31 3.65 -26.53 13.00
N GLY A 32 4.81 -26.65 13.65
CA GLY A 32 5.54 -27.90 13.82
C GLY A 32 6.48 -28.28 12.68
N ALA A 33 6.89 -27.31 11.86
CA ALA A 33 7.96 -27.51 10.87
C ALA A 33 9.34 -27.57 11.55
N VAL A 34 10.28 -28.28 10.92
CA VAL A 34 11.71 -28.27 11.27
C VAL A 34 12.35 -27.11 10.48
N VAL A 35 12.59 -26.00 11.14
CA VAL A 35 13.02 -24.75 10.50
C VAL A 35 14.52 -24.56 10.66
N THR A 36 15.20 -24.14 9.57
CA THR A 36 16.52 -23.53 9.59
C THR A 36 16.45 -22.16 8.93
N ALA A 37 16.57 -21.10 9.73
CA ALA A 37 16.42 -19.73 9.27
C ALA A 37 17.78 -19.00 9.25
N PHE A 38 17.99 -18.14 8.24
CA PHE A 38 19.23 -17.40 8.06
C PHE A 38 19.01 -16.02 7.44
N ASP A 39 19.98 -15.15 7.64
CA ASP A 39 20.10 -13.83 7.00
C ASP A 39 21.57 -13.48 6.84
N ASP A 40 21.92 -12.72 5.82
CA ASP A 40 23.29 -12.25 5.62
C ASP A 40 23.71 -11.18 6.65
N ASN A 41 22.74 -10.55 7.34
CA ASN A 41 23.01 -9.64 8.45
C ASN A 41 23.10 -10.43 9.78
N PRO A 42 24.28 -10.51 10.44
CA PRO A 42 24.45 -11.22 11.70
C PRO A 42 23.56 -10.72 12.83
N GLU A 43 23.25 -9.42 12.87
CA GLU A 43 22.36 -8.83 13.89
C GLU A 43 20.93 -9.35 13.75
N SER A 44 20.45 -9.53 12.51
CA SER A 44 19.15 -10.10 12.24
C SER A 44 19.10 -11.58 12.68
N VAL A 45 20.15 -12.34 12.44
CA VAL A 45 20.27 -13.72 12.91
C VAL A 45 20.28 -13.80 14.43
N ALA A 46 21.08 -12.95 15.10
CA ALA A 46 21.15 -12.92 16.56
C ALA A 46 19.80 -12.53 17.20
N ARG A 47 19.12 -11.54 16.62
CA ARG A 47 17.77 -11.13 17.06
C ARG A 47 16.77 -12.28 16.91
N ALA A 48 16.72 -12.93 15.76
CA ALA A 48 15.81 -14.06 15.50
C ALA A 48 16.07 -15.22 16.47
N ALA A 49 17.33 -15.57 16.71
CA ALA A 49 17.73 -16.59 17.68
C ALA A 49 17.27 -16.20 19.11
N GLY A 50 17.43 -14.92 19.50
CA GLY A 50 16.94 -14.38 20.77
C GLY A 50 15.42 -14.44 20.93
N GLU A 51 14.68 -14.44 19.82
CA GLU A 51 13.22 -14.62 19.76
C GLU A 51 12.79 -16.10 19.64
N GLY A 52 13.73 -17.05 19.77
CA GLY A 52 13.46 -18.48 19.75
C GLY A 52 13.28 -19.08 18.36
N VAL A 53 13.70 -18.40 17.30
CA VAL A 53 13.75 -18.95 15.94
C VAL A 53 14.98 -19.82 15.78
N PRO A 54 14.87 -21.09 15.30
CA PRO A 54 16.02 -21.92 15.00
C PRO A 54 16.80 -21.32 13.83
N THR A 55 18.07 -20.93 14.07
CA THR A 55 18.93 -20.31 13.08
C THR A 55 20.10 -21.21 12.73
N GLY A 56 20.56 -21.14 11.47
CA GLY A 56 21.71 -21.89 10.98
C GLY A 56 22.12 -21.41 9.57
N ASP A 57 23.43 -21.49 9.25
CA ASP A 57 23.92 -21.06 7.94
C ASP A 57 23.40 -22.01 6.85
N LEU A 58 22.59 -21.48 5.96
CA LEU A 58 21.99 -22.21 4.85
C LEU A 58 23.01 -22.69 3.79
N ARG A 59 24.25 -22.21 3.84
CA ARG A 59 25.33 -22.70 2.98
C ARG A 59 25.78 -24.10 3.35
N GLY A 60 25.57 -24.50 4.63
CA GLY A 60 26.00 -25.79 5.17
C GLY A 60 24.91 -26.83 5.33
N ILE A 61 23.66 -26.54 4.97
CA ILE A 61 22.56 -27.52 5.09
C ILE A 61 22.51 -28.48 3.89
N ASP A 62 21.88 -29.63 4.09
CA ASP A 62 21.50 -30.50 2.97
C ASP A 62 20.23 -29.98 2.31
N TRP A 63 20.38 -29.32 1.15
CA TRP A 63 19.28 -28.78 0.40
C TRP A 63 18.37 -29.87 -0.19
N SER A 64 18.88 -31.05 -0.49
CA SER A 64 18.07 -32.17 -1.01
C SER A 64 17.10 -32.74 0.02
N ALA A 65 17.32 -32.45 1.29
CA ALA A 65 16.46 -32.83 2.40
C ALA A 65 15.43 -31.74 2.77
N GLN A 66 15.43 -30.59 2.09
CA GLN A 66 14.44 -29.53 2.34
C GLN A 66 13.18 -29.77 1.52
N ASP A 67 12.01 -29.66 2.16
CA ASP A 67 10.70 -29.74 1.52
C ASP A 67 10.28 -28.43 0.87
N ALA A 68 10.73 -27.29 1.43
CA ALA A 68 10.49 -25.97 0.87
C ALA A 68 11.56 -24.96 1.30
N PHE A 69 11.71 -23.92 0.50
CA PHE A 69 12.49 -22.74 0.81
C PHE A 69 11.59 -21.50 0.88
N VAL A 70 11.48 -20.89 2.06
CA VAL A 70 10.73 -19.66 2.27
C VAL A 70 11.65 -18.47 2.12
N LEU A 71 11.36 -17.62 1.12
CA LEU A 71 12.16 -16.46 0.77
C LEU A 71 11.42 -15.17 1.17
N SER A 72 12.09 -14.28 1.89
CA SER A 72 11.56 -12.94 2.12
C SER A 72 11.44 -12.15 0.83
N PRO A 73 10.33 -11.41 0.58
CA PRO A 73 10.07 -10.71 -0.69
C PRO A 73 11.14 -9.69 -1.07
N GLY A 74 11.87 -9.12 -0.08
CA GLY A 74 12.97 -8.19 -0.30
C GLY A 74 14.19 -8.82 -0.97
N VAL A 75 14.36 -10.13 -0.91
CA VAL A 75 15.52 -10.86 -1.45
C VAL A 75 15.33 -11.11 -2.95
N PRO A 76 16.36 -10.90 -3.80
CA PRO A 76 16.26 -11.11 -5.23
C PRO A 76 15.98 -12.58 -5.61
N LEU A 77 14.81 -12.81 -6.24
CA LEU A 77 14.46 -14.12 -6.79
C LEU A 77 15.11 -14.32 -8.17
N THR A 78 15.17 -13.27 -8.99
CA THR A 78 15.66 -13.35 -10.38
C THR A 78 16.62 -12.22 -10.73
N HIS A 79 16.28 -10.95 -10.51
CA HIS A 79 17.04 -9.77 -10.93
C HIS A 79 17.55 -8.93 -9.75
N PRO A 80 18.70 -8.24 -9.91
CA PRO A 80 19.59 -8.25 -11.08
C PRO A 80 20.32 -9.58 -11.30
N ARG A 81 20.36 -10.41 -10.28
CA ARG A 81 20.77 -11.82 -10.28
C ARG A 81 20.08 -12.53 -9.11
N PRO A 82 19.79 -13.83 -9.20
CA PRO A 82 19.29 -14.59 -8.06
C PRO A 82 20.23 -14.48 -6.86
N HIS A 83 19.66 -14.43 -5.68
CA HIS A 83 20.42 -14.49 -4.45
C HIS A 83 21.08 -15.90 -4.32
N TRP A 84 22.24 -16.01 -3.67
CA TRP A 84 22.96 -17.29 -3.54
C TRP A 84 22.07 -18.39 -2.92
N SER A 85 21.19 -18.07 -2.00
CA SER A 85 20.26 -19.04 -1.39
C SER A 85 19.20 -19.54 -2.39
N VAL A 86 18.77 -18.68 -3.31
CA VAL A 86 17.87 -19.05 -4.42
C VAL A 86 18.57 -20.01 -5.39
N GLU A 87 19.84 -19.72 -5.73
CA GLU A 87 20.64 -20.60 -6.60
C GLU A 87 20.79 -22.00 -6.00
N LEU A 88 21.05 -22.11 -4.69
CA LEU A 88 21.16 -23.41 -3.99
C LEU A 88 19.82 -24.16 -3.97
N ALA A 89 18.71 -23.50 -3.66
CA ALA A 89 17.39 -24.11 -3.67
C ALA A 89 16.99 -24.60 -5.07
N GLN A 90 17.23 -23.79 -6.11
CA GLN A 90 16.95 -24.16 -7.50
C GLN A 90 17.79 -25.34 -7.96
N ALA A 91 19.09 -25.37 -7.62
CA ALA A 91 19.98 -26.47 -7.95
C ALA A 91 19.54 -27.80 -7.31
N ALA A 92 18.91 -27.75 -6.14
CA ALA A 92 18.36 -28.91 -5.44
C ALA A 92 16.92 -29.26 -5.84
N GLY A 93 16.26 -28.43 -6.67
CA GLY A 93 14.87 -28.63 -7.07
C GLY A 93 13.85 -28.36 -5.95
N VAL A 94 14.23 -27.57 -4.92
CA VAL A 94 13.37 -27.21 -3.80
C VAL A 94 12.42 -26.07 -4.22
N GLU A 95 11.13 -26.20 -3.89
CA GLU A 95 10.16 -25.13 -4.17
C GLU A 95 10.50 -23.86 -3.39
N ILE A 96 10.38 -22.70 -4.05
CA ILE A 96 10.65 -21.40 -3.45
C ILE A 96 9.33 -20.64 -3.31
N ILE A 97 8.95 -20.29 -2.08
CA ILE A 97 7.68 -19.67 -1.75
C ILE A 97 7.88 -18.49 -0.78
N GLY A 98 6.85 -17.68 -0.59
CA GLY A 98 6.83 -16.56 0.36
C GLY A 98 5.81 -16.73 1.47
N ASP A 99 5.72 -15.71 2.32
CA ASP A 99 4.77 -15.64 3.44
C ASP A 99 3.31 -15.64 2.99
N VAL A 100 2.99 -14.98 1.87
CA VAL A 100 1.63 -14.96 1.30
C VAL A 100 1.21 -16.33 0.78
N GLU A 101 2.14 -17.11 0.23
CA GLU A 101 1.88 -18.49 -0.18
C GLU A 101 1.57 -19.38 1.03
N LEU A 102 2.36 -19.25 2.11
CA LEU A 102 2.08 -19.98 3.35
C LEU A 102 0.68 -19.69 3.87
N PHE A 103 0.30 -18.41 3.90
CA PHE A 103 -1.04 -17.99 4.28
C PHE A 103 -2.13 -18.59 3.37
N ALA A 104 -1.93 -18.55 2.05
CA ALA A 104 -2.88 -19.09 1.09
C ALA A 104 -3.09 -20.60 1.31
N ARG A 105 -2.01 -21.37 1.54
CA ARG A 105 -2.09 -22.81 1.83
C ARG A 105 -2.78 -23.11 3.17
N GLU A 106 -2.49 -22.33 4.23
CA GLU A 106 -3.19 -22.47 5.52
C GLU A 106 -4.69 -22.15 5.40
N ARG A 107 -5.04 -21.07 4.69
CA ARG A 107 -6.45 -20.75 4.41
C ARG A 107 -7.14 -21.90 3.67
N GLN A 108 -6.54 -22.38 2.60
CA GLN A 108 -7.10 -23.45 1.79
C GLN A 108 -7.25 -24.76 2.58
N ALA A 109 -6.32 -25.05 3.49
CA ALA A 109 -6.36 -26.27 4.29
C ALA A 109 -7.39 -26.24 5.44
N HIS A 110 -7.65 -25.07 6.03
CA HIS A 110 -8.42 -24.96 7.27
C HIS A 110 -9.75 -24.20 7.12
N ALA A 111 -9.85 -23.27 6.18
CA ALA A 111 -11.06 -22.48 5.91
C ALA A 111 -11.07 -22.02 4.45
N PRO A 112 -11.26 -22.93 3.47
CA PRO A 112 -11.21 -22.59 2.04
C PRO A 112 -12.26 -21.54 1.66
N ASP A 113 -13.39 -21.50 2.36
CA ASP A 113 -14.48 -20.55 2.13
C ASP A 113 -14.27 -19.19 2.82
N ALA A 114 -13.23 -19.03 3.66
CA ALA A 114 -12.92 -17.74 4.28
C ALA A 114 -12.67 -16.67 3.20
N PRO A 115 -13.44 -15.56 3.18
CA PRO A 115 -13.28 -14.55 2.15
C PRO A 115 -11.89 -13.91 2.19
N LEU A 116 -11.21 -13.95 1.03
CA LEU A 116 -9.91 -13.30 0.83
C LEU A 116 -10.03 -12.25 -0.28
N VAL A 117 -9.88 -10.98 0.09
CA VAL A 117 -9.69 -9.88 -0.84
C VAL A 117 -8.20 -9.58 -0.94
N ALA A 118 -7.60 -9.82 -2.09
CA ALA A 118 -6.18 -9.54 -2.33
C ALA A 118 -6.03 -8.37 -3.30
N ILE A 119 -5.19 -7.40 -2.94
CA ILE A 119 -5.06 -6.13 -3.66
C ILE A 119 -3.63 -5.95 -4.18
N THR A 120 -3.51 -5.66 -5.48
CA THR A 120 -2.25 -5.24 -6.10
C THR A 120 -2.46 -4.06 -7.06
N GLY A 121 -1.37 -3.60 -7.64
CA GLY A 121 -1.28 -2.44 -8.54
C GLY A 121 0.03 -1.71 -8.33
N THR A 122 0.36 -0.76 -9.15
CA THR A 122 1.51 0.12 -8.90
C THR A 122 1.16 1.09 -7.78
N ASN A 123 0.00 1.71 -7.84
CA ASN A 123 -0.45 2.75 -6.91
C ASN A 123 -1.81 2.42 -6.30
N GLY A 124 -2.15 3.05 -5.16
CA GLY A 124 -3.47 2.93 -4.52
C GLY A 124 -3.65 1.72 -3.60
N LYS A 125 -2.80 0.71 -3.66
CA LYS A 125 -2.91 -0.55 -2.90
C LYS A 125 -3.28 -0.35 -1.43
N SER A 126 -2.45 0.38 -0.71
CA SER A 126 -2.60 0.55 0.75
C SER A 126 -3.90 1.25 1.12
N THR A 127 -4.29 2.28 0.36
CA THR A 127 -5.56 3.00 0.59
C THR A 127 -6.75 2.08 0.33
N THR A 128 -6.74 1.33 -0.77
CA THR A 128 -7.80 0.38 -1.11
C THR A 128 -7.91 -0.73 -0.07
N THR A 129 -6.76 -1.29 0.35
CA THR A 129 -6.72 -2.34 1.39
C THR A 129 -7.31 -1.83 2.70
N ALA A 130 -6.88 -0.66 3.17
CA ALA A 130 -7.38 -0.08 4.41
C ALA A 130 -8.86 0.32 4.30
N LEU A 131 -9.29 0.85 3.16
CA LEU A 131 -10.68 1.25 2.93
C LEU A 131 -11.62 0.03 2.96
N ILE A 132 -11.28 -1.05 2.25
CA ILE A 132 -12.07 -2.30 2.27
C ILE A 132 -12.11 -2.89 3.68
N ALA A 133 -10.96 -2.97 4.35
CA ALA A 133 -10.91 -3.51 5.72
C ALA A 133 -11.74 -2.66 6.70
N HIS A 134 -11.71 -1.34 6.56
CA HIS A 134 -12.50 -0.43 7.37
C HIS A 134 -14.00 -0.63 7.13
N ILE A 135 -14.46 -0.66 5.87
CA ILE A 135 -15.88 -0.84 5.52
C ILE A 135 -16.40 -2.19 6.08
N LEU A 136 -15.65 -3.28 5.88
CA LEU A 136 -16.01 -4.60 6.41
C LEU A 136 -16.10 -4.60 7.93
N ALA A 137 -15.13 -4.01 8.61
CA ALA A 137 -15.10 -3.94 10.09
C ALA A 137 -16.23 -3.05 10.63
N ASP A 138 -16.50 -1.91 10.00
CA ASP A 138 -17.57 -0.97 10.38
C ASP A 138 -18.96 -1.62 10.22
N ALA A 139 -19.11 -2.49 9.20
CA ALA A 139 -20.28 -3.34 9.00
C ALA A 139 -20.33 -4.59 9.91
N GLY A 140 -19.43 -4.67 10.91
CA GLY A 140 -19.44 -5.74 11.92
C GLY A 140 -18.88 -7.10 11.46
N ARG A 141 -18.15 -7.15 10.33
CA ARG A 141 -17.50 -8.37 9.85
C ARG A 141 -16.20 -8.61 10.63
N ASP A 142 -15.93 -9.88 11.01
CA ASP A 142 -14.62 -10.28 11.55
C ASP A 142 -13.56 -10.10 10.46
N THR A 143 -12.78 -9.04 10.55
CA THR A 143 -11.89 -8.58 9.47
C THR A 143 -10.44 -8.53 9.93
N GLN A 144 -9.56 -9.15 9.14
CA GLN A 144 -8.11 -9.14 9.33
C GLN A 144 -7.43 -8.43 8.15
N MET A 145 -6.65 -7.40 8.44
CA MET A 145 -5.89 -6.66 7.43
C MET A 145 -4.39 -6.88 7.60
N GLY A 146 -3.70 -7.16 6.50
CA GLY A 146 -2.25 -7.33 6.53
C GLY A 146 -1.61 -7.51 5.16
N GLY A 147 -0.41 -8.09 5.14
CA GLY A 147 0.42 -8.30 3.95
C GLY A 147 1.53 -7.27 3.83
N ASN A 148 1.62 -6.59 2.70
CA ASN A 148 2.64 -5.54 2.46
C ASN A 148 2.38 -4.23 3.22
N ILE A 149 1.23 -4.12 3.86
CA ILE A 149 0.85 -3.00 4.75
C ILE A 149 0.41 -3.54 6.11
N GLY A 150 0.66 -2.78 7.15
CA GLY A 150 0.18 -3.09 8.49
C GLY A 150 0.86 -4.34 9.08
N ARG A 151 0.07 -5.36 9.37
CA ARG A 151 0.55 -6.60 9.98
C ARG A 151 1.10 -7.57 8.93
N ALA A 152 2.26 -8.20 9.21
CA ALA A 152 2.74 -9.31 8.39
C ALA A 152 1.67 -10.43 8.34
N VAL A 153 1.43 -11.00 7.15
CA VAL A 153 0.28 -11.89 6.90
C VAL A 153 0.23 -13.07 7.88
N MET A 154 1.37 -13.66 8.25
CA MET A 154 1.43 -14.78 9.20
C MET A 154 1.19 -14.36 10.67
N THR A 155 1.11 -13.05 10.97
CA THR A 155 0.74 -12.57 12.33
C THR A 155 -0.77 -12.35 12.49
N LEU A 156 -1.55 -12.49 11.44
CA LEU A 156 -3.00 -12.39 11.48
C LEU A 156 -3.59 -13.54 12.32
N ASP A 157 -4.88 -13.45 12.62
CA ASP A 157 -5.58 -14.52 13.33
C ASP A 157 -5.85 -15.71 12.40
N ALA A 158 -5.88 -16.92 12.95
CA ALA A 158 -6.01 -18.15 12.17
C ALA A 158 -7.28 -18.19 11.30
N PRO A 159 -7.23 -18.82 10.12
CA PRO A 159 -8.37 -18.92 9.22
C PRO A 159 -9.61 -19.54 9.86
N GLN A 160 -10.75 -18.86 9.64
CA GLN A 160 -12.10 -19.32 10.02
C GLN A 160 -13.06 -18.96 8.88
N PRO A 161 -14.13 -19.74 8.66
CA PRO A 161 -15.03 -19.54 7.51
C PRO A 161 -15.64 -18.13 7.42
N GLU A 162 -15.99 -17.53 8.57
CA GLU A 162 -16.64 -16.22 8.65
C GLU A 162 -15.64 -15.03 8.61
N ARG A 163 -14.32 -15.30 8.70
CA ARG A 163 -13.29 -14.30 8.83
C ARG A 163 -12.84 -13.78 7.51
N HIS A 164 -12.99 -12.49 7.30
CA HIS A 164 -12.55 -11.79 6.09
C HIS A 164 -11.08 -11.41 6.19
N TYR A 165 -10.32 -11.71 5.15
CA TYR A 165 -8.93 -11.29 5.01
C TYR A 165 -8.82 -10.25 3.90
N VAL A 166 -8.19 -9.12 4.20
CA VAL A 166 -7.90 -8.05 3.24
C VAL A 166 -6.39 -7.89 3.18
N VAL A 167 -5.77 -8.37 2.09
CA VAL A 167 -4.32 -8.55 2.01
C VAL A 167 -3.73 -7.71 0.88
N GLU A 168 -2.87 -6.76 1.22
CA GLU A 168 -2.05 -6.06 0.24
C GLU A 168 -0.92 -6.96 -0.24
N CYS A 169 -0.81 -7.14 -1.57
CA CYS A 169 0.23 -7.94 -2.19
C CYS A 169 1.13 -7.07 -3.09
N SER A 170 2.42 -7.01 -2.77
CA SER A 170 3.44 -6.49 -3.67
C SER A 170 3.70 -7.47 -4.83
N SER A 171 4.33 -7.00 -5.93
CA SER A 171 4.75 -7.89 -7.02
C SER A 171 5.72 -8.98 -6.54
N TYR A 172 6.59 -8.67 -5.59
CA TYR A 172 7.52 -9.64 -5.00
C TYR A 172 6.81 -10.76 -4.23
N GLN A 173 5.75 -10.41 -3.49
CA GLN A 173 4.94 -11.39 -2.75
C GLN A 173 4.12 -12.27 -3.69
N ILE A 174 3.56 -11.70 -4.76
CA ILE A 174 2.82 -12.45 -5.78
C ILE A 174 3.76 -13.41 -6.51
N ASP A 175 4.99 -12.97 -6.80
CA ASP A 175 5.99 -13.82 -7.47
C ASP A 175 6.35 -15.07 -6.66
N LEU A 176 6.30 -14.97 -5.34
CA LEU A 176 6.53 -16.06 -4.38
C LEU A 176 5.23 -16.73 -3.90
N ALA A 177 4.08 -16.47 -4.55
CA ALA A 177 2.78 -17.03 -4.16
C ALA A 177 2.09 -17.75 -5.34
N PRO A 178 2.63 -18.90 -5.79
CA PRO A 178 2.17 -19.57 -7.00
C PRO A 178 0.76 -20.15 -6.90
N THR A 179 0.23 -20.43 -5.70
CA THR A 179 -1.12 -21.00 -5.54
C THR A 179 -2.14 -20.03 -4.95
N LEU A 180 -1.79 -18.74 -4.79
CA LEU A 180 -2.68 -17.71 -4.28
C LEU A 180 -3.97 -17.62 -5.11
N ASP A 181 -5.12 -17.85 -4.49
CA ASP A 181 -6.45 -17.96 -5.08
C ASP A 181 -7.49 -17.10 -4.32
N PRO A 182 -7.43 -15.78 -4.40
CA PRO A 182 -8.35 -14.93 -3.66
C PRO A 182 -9.80 -15.07 -4.11
N SER A 183 -10.75 -14.90 -3.20
CA SER A 183 -12.18 -14.78 -3.52
C SER A 183 -12.41 -13.56 -4.43
N VAL A 184 -11.74 -12.44 -4.09
CA VAL A 184 -11.72 -11.20 -4.87
C VAL A 184 -10.28 -10.77 -5.08
N GLY A 185 -9.84 -10.70 -6.33
CA GLY A 185 -8.54 -10.17 -6.72
C GLY A 185 -8.69 -8.77 -7.33
N ILE A 186 -7.88 -7.81 -6.89
CA ILE A 186 -7.92 -6.43 -7.35
C ILE A 186 -6.60 -6.04 -7.99
N LEU A 187 -6.64 -5.59 -9.25
CA LEU A 187 -5.54 -4.94 -9.96
C LEU A 187 -5.94 -3.50 -10.27
N LEU A 188 -5.39 -2.54 -9.52
CA LEU A 188 -5.80 -1.13 -9.62
C LEU A 188 -5.28 -0.45 -10.88
N ASN A 189 -3.97 -0.53 -11.10
CA ASN A 189 -3.30 0.13 -12.22
C ASN A 189 -1.88 -0.42 -12.40
N LEU A 190 -1.32 -0.19 -13.60
CA LEU A 190 0.04 -0.55 -13.96
C LEU A 190 0.79 0.68 -14.49
N SER A 191 1.99 0.91 -13.99
CA SER A 191 2.98 1.82 -14.55
C SER A 191 4.37 1.27 -14.23
N PRO A 192 5.42 1.61 -15.00
CA PRO A 192 6.77 1.11 -14.78
C PRO A 192 7.24 1.34 -13.34
N ASP A 193 7.58 0.25 -12.65
CA ASP A 193 8.10 0.28 -11.29
C ASP A 193 8.92 -1.00 -11.03
N HIS A 194 9.90 -0.94 -10.15
CA HIS A 194 10.71 -2.09 -9.74
C HIS A 194 11.35 -2.89 -10.90
N LEU A 195 11.70 -2.23 -12.01
CA LEU A 195 12.26 -2.91 -13.19
C LEU A 195 13.62 -3.53 -12.92
N ASP A 196 14.39 -2.99 -11.99
CA ASP A 196 15.63 -3.54 -11.46
C ASP A 196 15.45 -4.95 -10.85
N ARG A 197 14.24 -5.27 -10.38
CA ARG A 197 13.89 -6.53 -9.72
C ARG A 197 13.10 -7.50 -10.59
N HIS A 198 12.42 -7.00 -11.60
CA HIS A 198 11.58 -7.78 -12.51
C HIS A 198 12.17 -7.92 -13.93
N GLY A 199 13.21 -7.15 -14.26
CA GLY A 199 13.91 -7.17 -15.54
C GLY A 199 13.17 -6.40 -16.64
N SER A 200 11.85 -6.51 -16.76
CA SER A 200 11.04 -5.75 -17.72
C SER A 200 9.68 -5.37 -17.15
N PHE A 201 9.01 -4.42 -17.81
CA PHE A 201 7.65 -4.01 -17.46
C PHE A 201 6.63 -5.13 -17.74
N GLU A 202 6.79 -5.84 -18.83
CA GLU A 202 5.95 -6.97 -19.22
C GLU A 202 5.97 -8.07 -18.17
N ASN A 203 7.14 -8.39 -17.64
CA ASN A 203 7.27 -9.38 -16.56
C ASN A 203 6.63 -8.89 -15.25
N TYR A 204 6.83 -7.60 -14.92
CA TYR A 204 6.17 -6.98 -13.77
C TYR A 204 4.64 -7.03 -13.89
N ALA A 205 4.08 -6.70 -15.06
CA ALA A 205 2.66 -6.79 -15.34
C ALA A 205 2.13 -8.22 -15.26
N ALA A 206 2.84 -9.18 -15.88
CA ALA A 206 2.47 -10.60 -15.87
C ALA A 206 2.46 -11.19 -14.44
N ILE A 207 3.39 -10.79 -13.58
CA ILE A 207 3.39 -11.21 -12.17
C ILE A 207 2.13 -10.69 -11.46
N LYS A 208 1.77 -9.43 -11.63
CA LYS A 208 0.56 -8.85 -10.99
C LYS A 208 -0.73 -9.44 -11.54
N GLU A 209 -0.78 -9.74 -12.84
CA GLU A 209 -1.92 -10.42 -13.47
C GLU A 209 -2.23 -11.76 -12.80
N ARG A 210 -1.23 -12.52 -12.32
CA ARG A 210 -1.43 -13.81 -11.64
C ARG A 210 -2.41 -13.74 -10.47
N LEU A 211 -2.42 -12.62 -9.72
CA LEU A 211 -3.33 -12.44 -8.59
C LEU A 211 -4.79 -12.40 -9.05
N VAL A 212 -5.11 -11.63 -10.09
CA VAL A 212 -6.48 -11.50 -10.61
C VAL A 212 -6.89 -12.69 -11.50
N ALA A 213 -5.95 -13.32 -12.19
CA ALA A 213 -6.22 -14.46 -13.06
C ALA A 213 -6.72 -15.70 -12.29
N LYS A 214 -6.36 -15.84 -11.01
CA LYS A 214 -6.76 -16.96 -10.15
C LYS A 214 -7.90 -16.63 -9.20
N SER A 215 -8.35 -15.38 -9.14
CA SER A 215 -9.42 -14.95 -8.24
C SER A 215 -10.80 -15.46 -8.67
N GLY A 216 -11.71 -15.59 -7.69
CA GLY A 216 -13.13 -15.86 -7.94
C GLY A 216 -13.80 -14.73 -8.72
N LEU A 217 -13.50 -13.49 -8.34
CA LEU A 217 -13.84 -12.26 -9.06
C LEU A 217 -12.57 -11.44 -9.27
N ALA A 218 -12.29 -11.04 -10.50
CA ALA A 218 -11.26 -10.08 -10.85
C ALA A 218 -11.84 -8.67 -10.94
N ILE A 219 -11.36 -7.73 -10.13
CA ILE A 219 -11.67 -6.30 -10.24
C ILE A 219 -10.46 -5.62 -10.84
N VAL A 220 -10.62 -4.99 -12.01
CA VAL A 220 -9.50 -4.44 -12.77
C VAL A 220 -9.77 -2.99 -13.15
N GLY A 221 -8.84 -2.10 -12.78
CA GLY A 221 -8.85 -0.71 -13.23
C GLY A 221 -8.49 -0.61 -14.71
N VAL A 222 -9.37 0.00 -15.52
CA VAL A 222 -9.18 0.05 -16.99
C VAL A 222 -8.79 1.45 -17.49
N ASP A 223 -8.27 2.29 -16.62
CA ASP A 223 -7.84 3.63 -16.99
C ASP A 223 -6.51 3.62 -17.75
N ASP A 224 -5.64 2.63 -17.49
CA ASP A 224 -4.42 2.40 -18.29
C ASP A 224 -4.61 1.26 -19.31
N PRO A 225 -3.85 1.28 -20.44
CA PRO A 225 -4.01 0.32 -21.53
C PRO A 225 -3.61 -1.12 -21.13
N ASP A 226 -2.61 -1.29 -20.27
CA ASP A 226 -2.10 -2.62 -19.90
C ASP A 226 -3.12 -3.37 -19.03
N CYS A 227 -3.67 -2.71 -18.02
CA CYS A 227 -4.75 -3.26 -17.21
C CYS A 227 -6.01 -3.55 -18.06
N ARG A 228 -6.34 -2.68 -19.03
CA ARG A 228 -7.46 -2.92 -19.95
C ARG A 228 -7.25 -4.19 -20.75
N HIS A 229 -6.06 -4.40 -21.33
CA HIS A 229 -5.73 -5.65 -22.04
C HIS A 229 -5.79 -6.88 -21.14
N ILE A 230 -5.37 -6.77 -19.87
CA ILE A 230 -5.52 -7.86 -18.90
C ILE A 230 -6.99 -8.16 -18.64
N ALA A 231 -7.83 -7.15 -18.42
CA ALA A 231 -9.27 -7.33 -18.20
C ALA A 231 -9.94 -8.02 -19.41
N ASP A 232 -9.57 -7.62 -20.63
CA ASP A 232 -10.10 -8.20 -21.87
C ASP A 232 -9.70 -9.67 -22.00
N ARG A 233 -8.42 -10.02 -21.83
CA ARG A 233 -7.95 -11.42 -21.86
C ARG A 233 -8.62 -12.29 -20.82
N LEU A 234 -8.81 -11.80 -19.59
CA LEU A 234 -9.48 -12.55 -18.53
C LEU A 234 -10.95 -12.80 -18.86
N ALA A 235 -11.66 -11.80 -19.40
CA ALA A 235 -13.04 -11.94 -19.84
C ALA A 235 -13.18 -12.92 -21.00
N GLU A 236 -12.32 -12.84 -22.01
CA GLU A 236 -12.25 -13.79 -23.14
C GLU A 236 -11.96 -15.23 -22.68
N ALA A 237 -11.17 -15.38 -21.61
CA ALA A 237 -10.91 -16.68 -20.96
C ALA A 237 -12.08 -17.17 -20.07
N GLY A 238 -13.23 -16.45 -20.05
CA GLY A 238 -14.42 -16.81 -19.28
C GLY A 238 -14.31 -16.55 -17.78
N ARG A 239 -13.37 -15.71 -17.34
CA ARG A 239 -13.26 -15.31 -15.93
C ARG A 239 -14.31 -14.24 -15.58
N ARG A 240 -14.78 -14.23 -14.34
CA ARG A 240 -15.62 -13.13 -13.84
C ARG A 240 -14.76 -11.88 -13.68
N VAL A 241 -15.06 -10.83 -14.45
CA VAL A 241 -14.30 -9.57 -14.44
C VAL A 241 -15.24 -8.40 -14.21
N GLU A 242 -14.99 -7.59 -13.20
CA GLU A 242 -15.59 -6.26 -13.02
C GLU A 242 -14.55 -5.19 -13.38
N ARG A 243 -14.89 -4.34 -14.32
CA ARG A 243 -14.06 -3.21 -14.73
C ARG A 243 -14.36 -2.00 -13.87
N ILE A 244 -13.33 -1.25 -13.48
CA ILE A 244 -13.50 0.03 -12.80
C ILE A 244 -12.78 1.14 -13.55
N SER A 245 -13.37 2.33 -13.66
CA SER A 245 -12.75 3.50 -14.28
C SER A 245 -13.08 4.78 -13.52
N SER A 246 -12.04 5.55 -13.20
CA SER A 246 -12.19 6.89 -12.60
C SER A 246 -12.15 8.02 -13.63
N THR A 247 -11.87 7.69 -14.91
CA THR A 247 -11.68 8.69 -15.99
C THR A 247 -12.72 8.60 -17.10
N SER A 248 -13.38 7.44 -17.26
CA SER A 248 -14.28 7.19 -18.38
C SER A 248 -15.55 6.46 -17.93
N ARG A 249 -16.67 6.80 -18.55
CA ARG A 249 -17.91 6.02 -18.44
C ARG A 249 -17.72 4.64 -19.05
N LEU A 250 -18.28 3.63 -18.41
CA LEU A 250 -18.32 2.25 -18.90
C LEU A 250 -19.75 1.86 -19.25
N ASP A 251 -19.93 1.00 -20.24
CA ASP A 251 -21.23 0.36 -20.54
C ASP A 251 -21.49 -0.85 -19.64
N ASP A 252 -20.40 -1.51 -19.18
CA ASP A 252 -20.43 -2.60 -18.20
C ASP A 252 -19.28 -2.40 -17.19
N GLY A 253 -19.63 -2.25 -15.90
CA GLY A 253 -18.67 -2.05 -14.82
C GLY A 253 -18.98 -0.84 -13.95
N PHE A 254 -18.02 -0.44 -13.12
CA PHE A 254 -18.14 0.66 -12.18
C PHE A 254 -17.34 1.87 -12.67
N TYR A 255 -17.89 3.07 -12.57
CA TYR A 255 -17.20 4.27 -12.98
C TYR A 255 -17.57 5.50 -12.14
N LEU A 256 -16.75 6.53 -12.24
CA LEU A 256 -16.97 7.81 -11.57
C LEU A 256 -17.73 8.78 -12.51
N ASP A 257 -18.79 9.42 -11.99
CA ASP A 257 -19.46 10.55 -12.62
C ASP A 257 -19.55 11.72 -11.63
N GLY A 258 -18.70 12.72 -11.81
CA GLY A 258 -18.50 13.77 -10.79
C GLY A 258 -17.95 13.18 -9.48
N LEU A 259 -18.77 13.13 -8.44
CA LEU A 259 -18.47 12.45 -7.17
C LEU A 259 -19.35 11.21 -6.94
N ALA A 260 -20.22 10.88 -7.90
CA ALA A 260 -21.07 9.69 -7.84
C ALA A 260 -20.31 8.45 -8.29
N LEU A 261 -20.42 7.38 -7.52
CA LEU A 261 -19.94 6.05 -7.89
C LEU A 261 -21.07 5.31 -8.58
N MET A 262 -20.90 5.10 -9.88
CA MET A 262 -21.91 4.54 -10.79
C MET A 262 -21.61 3.08 -11.09
N ARG A 263 -22.66 2.28 -11.32
CA ARG A 263 -22.56 0.98 -11.97
C ARG A 263 -23.39 1.00 -13.26
N ALA A 264 -22.82 0.46 -14.33
CA ALA A 264 -23.56 0.21 -15.56
C ALA A 264 -23.60 -1.29 -15.85
N VAL A 265 -24.73 -1.72 -16.43
CA VAL A 265 -24.94 -3.07 -16.97
C VAL A 265 -25.67 -2.91 -18.29
N ASN A 266 -25.06 -3.37 -19.38
CA ASN A 266 -25.59 -3.22 -20.75
C ASN A 266 -25.97 -1.76 -21.08
N GLY A 267 -25.13 -0.80 -20.66
CA GLY A 267 -25.31 0.64 -20.89
C GLY A 267 -26.34 1.33 -19.98
N VAL A 268 -27.08 0.59 -19.15
CA VAL A 268 -27.99 1.16 -18.15
C VAL A 268 -27.23 1.42 -16.88
N ALA A 269 -27.15 2.70 -16.48
CA ALA A 269 -26.35 3.14 -15.32
C ALA A 269 -27.25 3.50 -14.14
N GLU A 270 -26.78 3.17 -12.94
CA GLU A 270 -27.35 3.59 -11.67
C GLU A 270 -26.26 4.12 -10.72
N GLN A 271 -26.62 5.06 -9.87
CA GLN A 271 -25.74 5.53 -8.80
C GLN A 271 -25.86 4.60 -7.60
N LEU A 272 -24.72 4.08 -7.14
CA LEU A 272 -24.67 3.19 -5.98
C LEU A 272 -24.21 3.89 -4.70
N ALA A 273 -23.28 4.86 -4.82
CA ALA A 273 -22.71 5.58 -3.69
C ALA A 273 -22.23 6.96 -4.12
N THR A 274 -21.75 7.77 -3.17
CA THR A 274 -21.17 9.09 -3.44
C THR A 274 -19.93 9.34 -2.58
N LEU A 275 -18.99 10.13 -3.11
CA LEU A 275 -17.82 10.64 -2.38
C LEU A 275 -18.03 12.10 -1.91
N GLU A 276 -19.22 12.65 -2.09
CA GLU A 276 -19.53 14.03 -1.68
C GLU A 276 -19.34 14.20 -0.16
N GLY A 277 -18.58 15.23 0.22
CA GLY A 277 -18.31 15.53 1.63
C GLY A 277 -17.24 14.65 2.30
N ILE A 278 -16.71 13.63 1.62
CA ILE A 278 -15.74 12.69 2.20
C ILE A 278 -14.31 13.17 1.94
N GLY A 279 -13.78 13.95 2.90
CA GLY A 279 -12.46 14.57 2.77
C GLY A 279 -11.28 13.58 2.66
N SER A 280 -11.38 12.43 3.33
CA SER A 280 -10.33 11.37 3.31
C SER A 280 -10.19 10.65 1.96
N LEU A 281 -11.20 10.75 1.09
CA LEU A 281 -11.26 10.15 -0.24
C LEU A 281 -11.19 11.19 -1.37
N ARG A 282 -10.69 12.40 -1.08
CA ARG A 282 -10.54 13.47 -2.07
C ARG A 282 -9.51 13.09 -3.14
N GLY A 283 -9.80 13.48 -4.41
CA GLY A 283 -8.92 13.32 -5.58
C GLY A 283 -9.23 12.09 -6.45
N ALA A 284 -8.93 12.20 -7.74
CA ALA A 284 -9.28 11.18 -8.75
C ALA A 284 -8.69 9.80 -8.45
N HIS A 285 -7.46 9.75 -7.89
CA HIS A 285 -6.84 8.49 -7.48
C HIS A 285 -7.60 7.78 -6.34
N ASN A 286 -8.21 8.54 -5.41
CA ASN A 286 -9.04 7.96 -4.37
C ASN A 286 -10.42 7.52 -4.89
N ALA A 287 -10.91 8.12 -5.98
CA ALA A 287 -12.10 7.64 -6.66
C ALA A 287 -11.90 6.22 -7.22
N GLN A 288 -10.74 5.91 -7.85
CA GLN A 288 -10.40 4.55 -8.28
C GLN A 288 -10.35 3.58 -7.10
N ASN A 289 -9.73 3.98 -5.99
CA ASN A 289 -9.69 3.18 -4.76
C ASN A 289 -11.09 2.90 -4.21
N ALA A 290 -11.98 3.90 -4.22
CA ALA A 290 -13.36 3.79 -3.75
C ALA A 290 -14.21 2.89 -4.66
N LEU A 291 -14.06 2.98 -6.00
CA LEU A 291 -14.72 2.10 -6.95
C LEU A 291 -14.31 0.63 -6.72
N ALA A 292 -13.02 0.37 -6.52
CA ALA A 292 -12.51 -0.96 -6.20
C ALA A 292 -13.07 -1.48 -4.87
N ALA A 293 -13.13 -0.61 -3.85
CA ALA A 293 -13.70 -0.97 -2.54
C ALA A 293 -15.21 -1.24 -2.63
N LEU A 294 -15.97 -0.40 -3.35
CA LEU A 294 -17.39 -0.62 -3.60
C LEU A 294 -17.65 -1.99 -4.22
N ALA A 295 -16.97 -2.30 -5.34
CA ALA A 295 -17.14 -3.57 -6.04
C ALA A 295 -16.76 -4.78 -5.16
N ALA A 296 -15.66 -4.68 -4.40
CA ALA A 296 -15.20 -5.75 -3.51
C ALA A 296 -16.15 -5.96 -2.32
N CYS A 297 -16.64 -4.89 -1.69
CA CYS A 297 -17.56 -4.99 -0.55
C CYS A 297 -18.93 -5.52 -0.96
N LEU A 298 -19.42 -5.18 -2.15
CA LEU A 298 -20.65 -5.78 -2.72
C LEU A 298 -20.48 -7.29 -2.93
N GLU A 299 -19.35 -7.76 -3.48
CA GLU A 299 -19.06 -9.20 -3.62
C GLU A 299 -18.92 -9.89 -2.25
N CYS A 300 -18.47 -9.18 -1.22
CA CYS A 300 -18.45 -9.67 0.17
C CYS A 300 -19.84 -9.64 0.84
N GLY A 301 -20.91 -9.26 0.13
CA GLY A 301 -22.29 -9.32 0.58
C GLY A 301 -22.70 -8.15 1.49
N LEU A 302 -22.06 -6.99 1.40
CA LEU A 302 -22.49 -5.78 2.09
C LEU A 302 -23.59 -5.06 1.32
N SER A 303 -24.49 -4.39 2.04
CA SER A 303 -25.49 -3.50 1.44
C SER A 303 -24.85 -2.15 1.04
N LEU A 304 -25.52 -1.41 0.16
CA LEU A 304 -25.07 -0.07 -0.25
C LEU A 304 -25.03 0.92 0.92
N GLU A 305 -25.94 0.78 1.87
CA GLU A 305 -26.01 1.58 3.08
C GLU A 305 -24.78 1.35 3.98
N GLU A 306 -24.40 0.08 4.19
CA GLU A 306 -23.20 -0.29 4.96
C GLU A 306 -21.94 0.26 4.29
N ILE A 307 -21.83 0.14 2.96
CA ILE A 307 -20.69 0.64 2.19
C ILE A 307 -20.59 2.17 2.25
N GLN A 308 -21.72 2.88 2.04
CA GLN A 308 -21.73 4.34 2.14
C GLN A 308 -21.40 4.82 3.56
N ALA A 309 -21.89 4.15 4.60
CA ALA A 309 -21.54 4.45 5.98
C ALA A 309 -20.02 4.30 6.22
N GLY A 310 -19.43 3.22 5.72
CA GLY A 310 -18.00 2.99 5.81
C GLY A 310 -17.17 4.02 5.00
N PHE A 311 -17.62 4.49 3.85
CA PHE A 311 -16.98 5.62 3.16
C PHE A 311 -17.00 6.89 4.00
N ASN A 312 -18.14 7.20 4.60
CA ASN A 312 -18.31 8.41 5.41
C ASN A 312 -17.45 8.39 6.68
N SER A 313 -17.25 7.21 7.29
CA SER A 313 -16.49 7.04 8.52
C SER A 313 -14.99 6.80 8.28
N PHE A 314 -14.54 6.55 7.02
CA PHE A 314 -13.14 6.23 6.73
C PHE A 314 -12.20 7.39 7.08
N PRO A 315 -11.29 7.22 8.03
CA PRO A 315 -10.41 8.31 8.49
C PRO A 315 -9.26 8.61 7.51
N GLY A 316 -9.07 7.79 6.46
CA GLY A 316 -7.87 7.77 5.64
C GLY A 316 -6.75 6.91 6.23
N LEU A 317 -5.61 6.90 5.54
CA LEU A 317 -4.40 6.25 6.05
C LEU A 317 -3.53 7.27 6.78
N ALA A 318 -2.97 6.86 7.91
CA ALA A 318 -1.95 7.63 8.60
C ALA A 318 -0.80 8.00 7.64
N HIS A 319 -0.38 9.25 7.69
CA HIS A 319 0.74 9.78 6.89
C HIS A 319 0.58 9.72 5.36
N ARG A 320 -0.65 9.49 4.86
CA ARG A 320 -0.96 9.45 3.43
C ARG A 320 -2.21 10.28 3.15
N MET A 321 -2.03 11.51 2.69
CA MET A 321 -3.11 12.51 2.49
C MET A 321 -4.03 12.62 3.70
N GLU A 322 -3.51 12.33 4.87
CA GLU A 322 -4.23 12.31 6.13
C GLU A 322 -4.63 13.71 6.56
N GLN A 323 -5.92 13.94 6.72
CA GLN A 323 -6.43 15.19 7.30
C GLN A 323 -6.22 15.14 8.81
N VAL A 324 -5.25 15.91 9.30
CA VAL A 324 -4.82 15.88 10.71
C VAL A 324 -5.65 16.82 11.58
N ALA A 325 -5.92 18.02 11.07
CA ALA A 325 -6.64 19.05 11.83
C ALA A 325 -7.24 20.11 10.90
N ARG A 326 -8.18 20.88 11.45
CA ARG A 326 -8.67 22.13 10.85
C ARG A 326 -8.55 23.26 11.85
N LYS A 327 -8.18 24.46 11.36
CA LYS A 327 -8.18 25.70 12.13
C LYS A 327 -8.85 26.80 11.31
N GLY A 328 -10.13 27.06 11.56
CA GLY A 328 -10.93 27.92 10.71
C GLY A 328 -10.95 27.40 9.27
N ARG A 329 -10.41 28.18 8.32
CA ARG A 329 -10.32 27.82 6.89
C ARG A 329 -9.07 27.02 6.53
N VAL A 330 -8.15 26.86 7.46
CA VAL A 330 -6.88 26.14 7.21
C VAL A 330 -7.05 24.66 7.50
N LEU A 331 -6.81 23.83 6.49
CA LEU A 331 -6.75 22.37 6.60
C LEU A 331 -5.29 21.95 6.71
N PHE A 332 -4.98 21.04 7.64
CA PHE A 332 -3.65 20.44 7.80
C PHE A 332 -3.63 19.01 7.27
N VAL A 333 -2.77 18.74 6.31
CA VAL A 333 -2.69 17.44 5.62
C VAL A 333 -1.30 16.85 5.76
N ASN A 334 -1.25 15.61 6.26
CA ASN A 334 -0.04 14.84 6.46
C ASN A 334 0.11 13.80 5.34
N ASP A 335 1.04 14.03 4.45
CA ASP A 335 1.42 13.10 3.39
C ASP A 335 2.90 12.71 3.49
N SER A 336 3.37 12.47 4.72
CA SER A 336 4.77 12.12 5.00
C SER A 336 5.25 10.89 4.23
N LYS A 337 4.34 10.02 3.76
CA LYS A 337 4.64 8.87 2.91
C LYS A 337 5.10 9.26 1.50
N ALA A 338 4.86 10.48 1.03
CA ALA A 338 5.36 10.99 -0.25
C ALA A 338 6.88 11.20 -0.21
N THR A 339 7.62 10.12 -0.37
CA THR A 339 9.09 10.09 -0.26
C THR A 339 9.83 10.32 -1.57
N ASN A 340 9.12 10.71 -2.63
CA ASN A 340 9.64 11.08 -3.95
C ASN A 340 8.71 12.08 -4.65
N ALA A 341 9.16 12.68 -5.75
CA ALA A 341 8.40 13.67 -6.50
C ALA A 341 7.07 13.13 -7.05
N ASP A 342 7.04 11.92 -7.62
CA ASP A 342 5.83 11.31 -8.18
C ASP A 342 4.71 11.12 -7.15
N ALA A 343 5.09 10.79 -5.91
CA ALA A 343 4.13 10.71 -4.81
C ALA A 343 3.61 12.10 -4.42
N ALA A 344 4.49 13.10 -4.34
CA ALA A 344 4.13 14.48 -3.99
C ALA A 344 3.26 15.15 -5.07
N GLU A 345 3.43 14.79 -6.35
CA GLU A 345 2.62 15.30 -7.47
C GLU A 345 1.12 15.10 -7.21
N ARG A 346 0.73 13.95 -6.70
CA ARG A 346 -0.66 13.62 -6.40
C ARG A 346 -1.23 14.49 -5.31
N ALA A 347 -0.44 14.73 -4.26
CA ALA A 347 -0.85 15.59 -3.16
C ALA A 347 -1.01 17.05 -3.63
N LEU A 348 -0.05 17.57 -4.37
CA LEU A 348 -0.10 18.92 -4.94
C LEU A 348 -1.24 19.08 -5.95
N SER A 349 -1.59 18.04 -6.72
CA SER A 349 -2.71 18.07 -7.66
C SER A 349 -4.09 18.05 -6.99
N SER A 350 -4.17 17.66 -5.71
CA SER A 350 -5.45 17.50 -4.98
C SER A 350 -6.00 18.79 -4.36
N PHE A 351 -5.22 19.87 -4.35
CA PHE A 351 -5.59 21.14 -3.72
C PHE A 351 -5.23 22.34 -4.61
N GLU A 352 -5.94 23.46 -4.39
CA GLU A 352 -5.77 24.67 -5.21
C GLU A 352 -4.90 25.75 -4.54
N ARG A 353 -4.85 25.78 -3.19
CA ARG A 353 -4.12 26.80 -2.43
C ARG A 353 -3.31 26.16 -1.32
N ILE A 354 -2.02 25.93 -1.59
CA ILE A 354 -1.13 25.08 -0.80
C ILE A 354 -0.01 25.89 -0.13
N TYR A 355 0.17 25.68 1.16
CA TYR A 355 1.34 26.02 1.96
C TYR A 355 2.16 24.75 2.14
N TRP A 356 3.15 24.57 1.29
CA TRP A 356 3.81 23.29 1.05
C TRP A 356 5.04 23.10 1.94
N ILE A 357 5.05 22.08 2.80
CA ILE A 357 6.22 21.66 3.57
C ILE A 357 6.91 20.53 2.81
N ALA A 358 8.15 20.79 2.33
CA ALA A 358 8.91 19.90 1.47
C ALA A 358 10.37 19.78 1.91
N GLY A 359 10.96 18.60 1.65
CA GLY A 359 12.37 18.33 1.93
C GLY A 359 12.59 17.11 2.81
N GLY A 360 13.85 16.87 3.16
CA GLY A 360 14.36 15.68 3.79
C GLY A 360 15.65 15.23 3.10
N LEU A 361 15.95 13.91 3.12
CA LEU A 361 17.08 13.34 2.39
C LEU A 361 16.77 13.31 0.89
N PRO A 362 17.54 14.02 0.03
CA PRO A 362 17.23 14.15 -1.39
C PRO A 362 17.29 12.80 -2.13
N LYS A 363 16.51 12.72 -3.21
CA LYS A 363 16.57 11.63 -4.19
C LYS A 363 16.95 12.17 -5.56
N ASP A 364 17.42 11.28 -6.43
CA ASP A 364 17.75 11.62 -7.81
C ASP A 364 16.55 12.27 -8.52
N GLY A 365 16.81 13.31 -9.32
CA GLY A 365 15.79 14.08 -10.04
C GLY A 365 15.10 15.19 -9.22
N GLY A 366 15.23 15.22 -7.89
CA GLY A 366 14.67 16.28 -7.05
C GLY A 366 13.18 16.52 -7.26
N ILE A 367 12.78 17.79 -7.48
CA ILE A 367 11.37 18.23 -7.69
C ILE A 367 11.16 18.90 -9.05
N GLU A 368 12.02 18.65 -10.03
CA GLU A 368 11.92 19.26 -11.38
C GLU A 368 10.57 18.95 -12.06
N THR A 369 10.07 17.73 -11.91
CA THR A 369 8.81 17.27 -12.49
C THR A 369 7.57 17.97 -11.91
N LEU A 370 7.70 18.60 -10.74
CA LEU A 370 6.59 19.28 -10.04
C LEU A 370 6.41 20.74 -10.45
N LYS A 371 7.25 21.29 -11.32
CA LYS A 371 7.20 22.72 -11.70
C LYS A 371 5.84 23.16 -12.25
N SER A 372 5.14 22.31 -12.97
CA SER A 372 3.79 22.58 -13.50
C SER A 372 2.74 22.83 -12.42
N LEU A 373 2.99 22.36 -11.19
CA LEU A 373 2.08 22.46 -10.03
C LEU A 373 2.42 23.66 -9.11
N PHE A 374 3.56 24.32 -9.30
CA PHE A 374 3.95 25.47 -8.48
C PHE A 374 2.92 26.62 -8.47
N PRO A 375 2.13 26.88 -9.52
CA PRO A 375 1.04 27.88 -9.44
C PRO A 375 -0.01 27.59 -8.35
N ARG A 376 -0.15 26.34 -7.87
CA ARG A 376 -1.05 25.97 -6.76
C ARG A 376 -0.42 26.22 -5.39
N VAL A 377 0.91 26.41 -5.34
CA VAL A 377 1.67 26.61 -4.10
C VAL A 377 1.76 28.08 -3.79
N ALA A 378 1.11 28.51 -2.71
CA ALA A 378 1.18 29.88 -2.22
C ALA A 378 2.57 30.23 -1.66
N LYS A 379 3.17 29.30 -0.91
CA LYS A 379 4.52 29.40 -0.37
C LYS A 379 5.03 28.00 0.02
N ALA A 380 6.32 27.75 -0.20
CA ALA A 380 7.00 26.52 0.21
C ALA A 380 7.86 26.75 1.46
N TYR A 381 7.84 25.77 2.37
CA TYR A 381 8.62 25.72 3.63
C TYR A 381 9.56 24.55 3.56
N LEU A 382 10.85 24.86 3.34
CA LEU A 382 11.84 23.86 3.01
C LEU A 382 12.55 23.35 4.26
N VAL A 383 12.64 22.02 4.39
CA VAL A 383 13.21 21.34 5.57
C VAL A 383 14.29 20.33 5.16
N GLY A 384 15.19 20.01 6.08
CA GLY A 384 16.20 18.96 5.90
C GLY A 384 17.26 19.26 4.85
N GLU A 385 17.99 18.22 4.45
CA GLU A 385 19.17 18.34 3.58
C GLU A 385 18.82 18.79 2.14
N ALA A 386 17.64 18.47 1.64
CA ALA A 386 17.20 18.87 0.29
C ALA A 386 16.85 20.36 0.16
N ALA A 387 16.72 21.11 1.27
CA ALA A 387 16.21 22.48 1.25
C ALA A 387 16.97 23.42 0.28
N PRO A 388 18.32 23.44 0.21
CA PRO A 388 19.04 24.31 -0.74
C PRO A 388 18.78 23.94 -2.22
N ALA A 389 18.72 22.64 -2.53
CA ALA A 389 18.46 22.17 -3.89
C ALA A 389 17.01 22.48 -4.33
N PHE A 390 16.05 22.31 -3.44
CA PHE A 390 14.65 22.65 -3.70
C PHE A 390 14.46 24.16 -3.86
N ALA A 391 15.12 24.97 -3.04
CA ALA A 391 15.13 26.44 -3.22
C ALA A 391 15.66 26.85 -4.59
N ALA A 392 16.73 26.22 -5.07
CA ALA A 392 17.27 26.46 -6.40
C ALA A 392 16.30 26.06 -7.53
N THR A 393 15.59 24.92 -7.39
CA THR A 393 14.60 24.46 -8.36
C THR A 393 13.34 25.33 -8.38
N ILE A 394 12.87 25.80 -7.22
CA ILE A 394 11.72 26.70 -7.10
C ILE A 394 12.05 28.09 -7.67
N GLY A 395 13.22 28.62 -7.37
CA GLY A 395 13.67 29.93 -7.87
C GLY A 395 12.64 31.04 -7.60
N GLU A 396 12.22 31.73 -8.66
CA GLU A 396 11.22 32.81 -8.60
C GLU A 396 9.78 32.31 -8.86
N ALA A 397 9.59 31.03 -9.17
CA ALA A 397 8.28 30.50 -9.57
C ALA A 397 7.26 30.51 -8.41
N THR A 398 7.74 30.39 -7.16
CA THR A 398 6.90 30.38 -5.95
C THR A 398 7.70 30.94 -4.78
N ALA A 399 7.03 31.67 -3.90
CA ALA A 399 7.65 32.13 -2.65
C ALA A 399 8.09 30.92 -1.80
N PHE A 400 9.24 31.02 -1.17
CA PHE A 400 9.71 29.99 -0.25
C PHE A 400 10.50 30.55 0.92
N GLU A 401 10.68 29.72 1.94
CA GLU A 401 11.62 29.95 3.03
C GLU A 401 12.30 28.63 3.42
N ILE A 402 13.52 28.70 3.95
CA ILE A 402 14.21 27.55 4.54
C ILE A 402 13.92 27.54 6.04
N SER A 403 12.93 26.73 6.43
CA SER A 403 12.48 26.59 7.82
C SER A 403 13.37 25.64 8.64
N GLY A 404 14.07 24.71 7.97
CA GLY A 404 15.01 23.77 8.57
C GLY A 404 14.36 22.55 9.23
N THR A 405 13.36 22.75 10.12
CA THR A 405 12.65 21.67 10.85
C THR A 405 11.14 21.73 10.63
N ILE A 406 10.45 20.60 10.85
CA ILE A 406 9.00 20.47 10.62
C ILE A 406 8.19 21.35 11.56
N ASP A 407 8.55 21.44 12.83
CA ASP A 407 7.85 22.26 13.83
C ASP A 407 7.83 23.74 13.43
N LYS A 408 8.97 24.27 13.00
CA LYS A 408 9.07 25.65 12.49
C LYS A 408 8.29 25.85 11.19
N ALA A 409 8.38 24.88 10.27
CA ALA A 409 7.66 24.92 9.01
C ALA A 409 6.12 24.95 9.24
N VAL A 410 5.62 24.14 10.17
CA VAL A 410 4.20 24.09 10.55
C VAL A 410 3.76 25.42 11.17
N ASP A 411 4.52 25.98 12.11
CA ASP A 411 4.16 27.25 12.76
C ASP A 411 4.13 28.41 11.76
N HIS A 412 5.09 28.51 10.87
CA HIS A 412 5.16 29.54 9.85
C HIS A 412 4.05 29.36 8.80
N ALA A 413 3.86 28.14 8.30
CA ALA A 413 2.83 27.81 7.30
C ALA A 413 1.41 28.08 7.85
N ALA A 414 1.16 27.68 9.11
CA ALA A 414 -0.12 27.93 9.76
C ALA A 414 -0.43 29.41 9.92
N ARG A 415 0.58 30.22 10.22
CA ARG A 415 0.45 31.69 10.35
C ARG A 415 0.15 32.35 9.01
N ASP A 416 0.91 32.01 7.98
CA ASP A 416 0.73 32.56 6.64
C ASP A 416 -0.62 32.12 6.04
N ALA A 417 -1.00 30.84 6.19
CA ALA A 417 -2.28 30.30 5.73
C ALA A 417 -3.50 30.93 6.43
N ALA A 418 -3.39 31.30 7.72
CA ALA A 418 -4.45 31.94 8.45
C ALA A 418 -4.82 33.33 7.88
N GLY A 419 -3.87 34.03 7.26
CA GLY A 419 -4.05 35.31 6.58
C GLY A 419 -4.55 35.21 5.14
N ASP A 420 -4.63 34.00 4.55
CA ASP A 420 -5.03 33.80 3.16
C ASP A 420 -6.53 34.05 2.96
N PRO A 421 -6.94 34.83 1.93
CA PRO A 421 -8.36 35.11 1.65
C PRO A 421 -9.11 33.92 1.03
N ALA A 422 -8.43 32.88 0.57
CA ALA A 422 -9.05 31.73 -0.08
C ALA A 422 -10.09 31.04 0.83
N PRO A 423 -11.14 30.44 0.25
CA PRO A 423 -12.16 29.72 1.02
C PRO A 423 -11.59 28.51 1.80
N GLU A 424 -10.55 27.88 1.27
CA GLU A 424 -9.77 26.84 1.94
C GLU A 424 -8.26 27.07 1.61
N ALA A 425 -7.43 27.09 2.65
CA ALA A 425 -5.97 27.05 2.54
C ALA A 425 -5.46 25.74 3.15
N VAL A 426 -4.48 25.11 2.52
CA VAL A 426 -4.00 23.79 2.95
C VAL A 426 -2.54 23.85 3.36
N VAL A 427 -2.23 23.56 4.62
CA VAL A 427 -0.88 23.31 5.08
C VAL A 427 -0.58 21.84 4.82
N LEU A 428 0.25 21.56 3.81
CA LEU A 428 0.50 20.22 3.29
C LEU A 428 1.95 19.80 3.59
N LEU A 429 2.11 18.77 4.42
CA LEU A 429 3.37 18.01 4.48
C LEU A 429 3.36 16.97 3.36
N SER A 430 4.06 17.20 2.27
CA SER A 430 4.31 16.22 1.20
C SER A 430 5.77 16.36 0.75
N PRO A 431 6.69 15.67 1.43
CA PRO A 431 8.11 16.01 1.47
C PRO A 431 8.86 15.85 0.16
N ALA A 432 8.40 15.00 -0.77
CA ALA A 432 9.12 14.59 -1.98
C ALA A 432 10.53 13.99 -1.72
N CYS A 433 10.83 13.66 -0.47
CA CYS A 433 12.12 13.17 0.03
C CYS A 433 11.98 12.03 1.01
N ALA A 434 12.99 11.17 1.11
CA ALA A 434 13.13 10.27 2.23
C ALA A 434 13.32 11.06 3.55
N SER A 435 13.13 10.39 4.71
CA SER A 435 13.11 11.06 6.03
C SER A 435 14.42 10.90 6.82
N PHE A 436 15.37 10.10 6.30
CA PHE A 436 16.49 9.57 7.08
C PHE A 436 17.56 10.60 7.49
N ASP A 437 17.45 11.83 7.05
CA ASP A 437 18.29 12.96 7.49
C ASP A 437 17.91 13.47 8.90
N GLN A 438 16.61 13.50 9.22
CA GLN A 438 16.10 14.02 10.48
C GLN A 438 15.28 13.01 11.29
N PHE A 439 14.76 11.95 10.64
CA PHE A 439 13.86 10.96 11.25
C PHE A 439 14.22 9.55 10.81
N ARG A 440 14.06 8.57 11.70
CA ARG A 440 14.36 7.15 11.40
C ARG A 440 13.50 6.54 10.30
N ASN A 441 12.29 7.07 10.05
CA ASN A 441 11.38 6.64 9.01
C ASN A 441 10.32 7.73 8.75
N PHE A 442 9.48 7.54 7.72
CA PHE A 442 8.43 8.51 7.36
C PHE A 442 7.30 8.57 8.40
N GLU A 443 7.05 7.51 9.14
CA GLU A 443 6.04 7.47 10.20
C GLU A 443 6.40 8.45 11.30
N VAL A 444 7.63 8.40 11.80
CA VAL A 444 8.11 9.33 12.84
C VAL A 444 8.10 10.78 12.35
N ARG A 445 8.42 11.01 11.07
CA ARG A 445 8.29 12.35 10.46
C ARG A 445 6.85 12.83 10.44
N GLY A 446 5.92 11.95 10.06
CA GLY A 446 4.50 12.26 10.04
C GLY A 446 3.90 12.46 11.43
N ASP A 447 4.37 11.71 12.43
CA ASP A 447 3.97 11.93 13.84
C ASP A 447 4.50 13.27 14.38
N ALA A 448 5.71 13.67 14.01
CA ALA A 448 6.23 14.99 14.34
C ALA A 448 5.39 16.13 13.75
N PHE A 449 4.89 15.97 12.51
CA PHE A 449 3.94 16.92 11.92
C PHE A 449 2.62 16.97 12.71
N ARG A 450 2.03 15.82 13.07
CA ARG A 450 0.81 15.77 13.90
C ARG A 450 0.99 16.50 15.23
N GLU A 451 2.12 16.28 15.89
CA GLU A 451 2.40 16.89 17.19
C GLU A 451 2.60 18.40 17.06
N ALA A 452 3.30 18.85 16.02
CA ALA A 452 3.45 20.27 15.73
C ALA A 452 2.09 20.92 15.47
N VAL A 453 1.22 20.28 14.70
CA VAL A 453 -0.15 20.78 14.44
C VAL A 453 -0.99 20.78 15.72
N ARG A 454 -0.91 19.74 16.56
CA ARG A 454 -1.62 19.65 17.84
C ARG A 454 -1.24 20.80 18.79
N SER A 455 0.01 21.25 18.72
CA SER A 455 0.54 22.35 19.55
C SER A 455 0.03 23.72 19.11
N LEU A 456 -0.62 23.86 17.94
CA LEU A 456 -1.15 25.12 17.46
C LEU A 456 -2.45 25.47 18.21
N ALA A 457 -2.47 26.67 18.82
CA ALA A 457 -3.67 27.14 19.52
C ALA A 457 -4.89 27.22 18.58
N GLY A 458 -6.00 26.59 18.96
CA GLY A 458 -7.26 26.58 18.19
C GLY A 458 -7.27 25.61 16.98
N ALA A 459 -6.34 24.67 16.90
CA ALA A 459 -6.43 23.56 15.94
C ALA A 459 -7.42 22.50 16.46
N GLU A 460 -8.39 22.14 15.64
CA GLU A 460 -9.35 21.08 15.90
C GLU A 460 -8.84 19.80 15.22
N MET A 461 -8.36 18.85 16.04
CA MET A 461 -7.81 17.59 15.52
C MET A 461 -8.89 16.75 14.87
N MET A 462 -8.58 16.15 13.72
CA MET A 462 -9.46 15.23 12.96
C MET A 462 -8.93 13.80 13.12
N GLY A 463 -9.84 12.82 13.22
CA GLY A 463 -9.47 11.41 13.07
C GLY A 463 -8.69 10.77 14.22
N SER A 464 -8.91 11.15 15.48
CA SER A 464 -8.40 10.45 16.66
C SER A 464 -9.55 10.09 17.58
N LYS A 465 -10.08 8.89 17.46
CA LYS A 465 -10.69 8.18 18.59
C LYS A 465 -9.85 6.97 18.92
#